data_f859e1eb447ca12b4198b8e97a683855
#
_entry.id   f859e1eb447ca12b4198b8e97a683855
#
_cell.length_a   1.000
_cell.length_b   1.000
_cell.length_c   1.000
_cell.angle_alpha   90.00
_cell.angle_beta   90.00
_cell.angle_gamma   90.00
#
_symmetry.space_group_name_H-M   'P 1'
#
loop_
_entity.id
_entity.type
_entity.pdbx_description
1 polymer ?
#
loop_
_entity_poly.entity_id
_entity_poly.type
_entity_poly.pdbx_seq_one_letter_code
_entity_poly.pdbx_strand_id
1 'polypeptide(L)'
;MNFSGPIKESEGCKHPLRYLAYFRDLSLETIGLLLSLANICAGGRYLVIDESGLLIAAILERGASVFLLHENQEPNLDILKFFPHLQHHFQTDTIPEDGAHITFCSMDFLAAFHAGSITLVPPKSSPMYERKLRTYNLTVRVHEIWNNGGFDGFIGVSSYDPTTFLPYCMEKLEMCANIAIYSPFREPIVELQNFILTKMPSRPILAPTIHEIRAEKWNTLKGRVRPDMISRGGGGWLLAGTRVEESDPTENDFNIQNRKKRKVQQNGSEMEDVKTDSAIETE
;
A
#
# COMPACT_ATOMS: atom_id res chain seq x y z
N MET A 1 0.78 -22.88 9.09
CA MET A 1 -0.14 -23.89 8.49
C MET A 1 -0.24 -23.56 7.01
N ASN A 2 0.44 -24.37 6.19
CA ASN A 2 0.43 -24.21 4.74
C ASN A 2 -0.88 -24.70 4.15
N PHE A 3 -1.70 -23.80 3.66
CA PHE A 3 -2.86 -24.14 2.85
C PHE A 3 -2.47 -24.15 1.36
N SER A 4 -1.79 -25.21 0.93
CA SER A 4 -1.56 -25.54 -0.48
C SER A 4 -2.54 -26.64 -0.89
N GLY A 5 -3.80 -26.28 -1.10
CA GLY A 5 -4.78 -27.15 -1.74
C GLY A 5 -5.26 -26.54 -3.04
N PRO A 6 -5.36 -27.30 -4.16
CA PRO A 6 -5.90 -26.75 -5.40
C PRO A 6 -7.36 -26.32 -5.15
N ILE A 7 -7.65 -25.08 -5.48
CA ILE A 7 -9.02 -24.53 -5.43
C ILE A 7 -9.83 -25.30 -6.50
N LYS A 8 -10.70 -26.18 -6.05
CA LYS A 8 -11.66 -26.83 -6.94
C LYS A 8 -12.62 -25.76 -7.45
N GLU A 9 -12.64 -25.58 -8.76
CA GLU A 9 -13.64 -24.76 -9.44
C GLU A 9 -15.02 -25.30 -9.10
N SER A 10 -15.74 -24.61 -8.23
CA SER A 10 -17.15 -24.87 -8.02
C SER A 10 -17.93 -24.10 -9.09
N GLU A 11 -18.62 -24.82 -9.95
CA GLU A 11 -19.45 -24.34 -11.08
C GLU A 11 -20.61 -23.39 -10.69
N GLY A 12 -20.52 -22.65 -9.60
CA GLY A 12 -21.63 -21.85 -9.09
C GLY A 12 -21.39 -20.36 -8.88
N CYS A 13 -20.16 -19.85 -9.03
CA CYS A 13 -19.85 -18.48 -8.66
C CYS A 13 -19.69 -17.55 -9.88
N LYS A 14 -20.84 -17.12 -10.47
CA LYS A 14 -20.85 -16.19 -11.61
C LYS A 14 -20.71 -14.72 -11.25
N HIS A 15 -20.40 -14.36 -10.01
CA HIS A 15 -20.33 -12.96 -9.57
C HIS A 15 -18.95 -12.63 -8.99
N PRO A 16 -18.20 -11.66 -9.59
CA PRO A 16 -16.86 -11.27 -9.12
C PRO A 16 -16.86 -10.84 -7.64
N LEU A 17 -17.94 -10.27 -7.16
CA LEU A 17 -18.09 -9.82 -5.77
C LEU A 17 -18.09 -10.96 -4.71
N ARG A 18 -18.31 -12.22 -5.12
CA ARG A 18 -18.18 -13.36 -4.20
C ARG A 18 -16.73 -13.83 -4.03
N TYR A 19 -15.87 -13.59 -5.00
CA TYR A 19 -14.42 -13.76 -4.87
C TYR A 19 -13.82 -12.78 -3.85
N LEU A 20 -14.39 -11.59 -3.73
CA LEU A 20 -14.02 -10.57 -2.74
C LEU A 20 -14.06 -11.06 -1.29
N ALA A 21 -15.03 -11.93 -0.96
CA ALA A 21 -15.17 -12.48 0.39
C ALA A 21 -14.06 -13.48 0.76
N TYR A 22 -13.32 -13.99 -0.22
CA TYR A 22 -12.23 -14.95 -0.02
C TYR A 22 -10.87 -14.29 0.17
N PHE A 23 -10.68 -13.08 -0.37
CA PHE A 23 -9.40 -12.36 -0.28
C PHE A 23 -9.45 -11.34 0.85
N ARG A 24 -9.10 -11.78 2.07
CA ARG A 24 -8.71 -10.93 3.22
C ARG A 24 -9.73 -9.90 3.67
N ASP A 25 -11.01 -10.21 3.59
CA ASP A 25 -12.10 -9.32 4.01
C ASP A 25 -12.08 -7.91 3.34
N LEU A 26 -11.46 -7.81 2.16
CA LEU A 26 -11.37 -6.57 1.40
C LEU A 26 -12.77 -6.20 0.85
N SER A 27 -13.49 -5.34 1.55
CA SER A 27 -14.79 -4.88 1.12
C SER A 27 -14.69 -3.80 0.05
N LEU A 28 -15.79 -3.54 -0.67
CA LEU A 28 -15.84 -2.44 -1.66
C LEU A 28 -15.57 -1.09 -1.01
N GLU A 29 -16.06 -0.91 0.20
CA GLU A 29 -15.86 0.30 1.01
C GLU A 29 -14.37 0.47 1.36
N THR A 30 -13.70 -0.64 1.69
CA THR A 30 -12.24 -0.67 1.96
C THR A 30 -11.47 -0.25 0.72
N ILE A 31 -11.79 -0.82 -0.44
CA ILE A 31 -11.13 -0.46 -1.71
C ILE A 31 -11.39 1.02 -2.03
N GLY A 32 -12.63 1.49 -1.91
CA GLY A 32 -12.98 2.88 -2.16
C GLY A 32 -12.20 3.85 -1.27
N LEU A 33 -12.04 3.52 0.01
CA LEU A 33 -11.27 4.32 0.95
C LEU A 33 -9.76 4.27 0.65
N LEU A 34 -9.21 3.09 0.34
CA LEU A 34 -7.81 2.93 -0.09
C LEU A 34 -7.49 3.81 -1.28
N LEU A 35 -8.30 3.73 -2.34
CA LEU A 35 -8.11 4.52 -3.55
C LEU A 35 -8.24 6.02 -3.31
N SER A 36 -9.06 6.44 -2.35
CA SER A 36 -9.25 7.84 -1.98
C SER A 36 -8.07 8.35 -1.15
N LEU A 37 -7.62 7.59 -0.15
CA LEU A 37 -6.48 7.97 0.71
C LEU A 37 -5.16 7.96 -0.06
N ALA A 38 -4.97 7.03 -0.99
CA ALA A 38 -3.82 7.00 -1.89
C ALA A 38 -3.92 8.03 -3.02
N ASN A 39 -5.02 8.79 -3.11
CA ASN A 39 -5.28 9.80 -4.14
C ASN A 39 -5.07 9.29 -5.56
N ILE A 40 -5.69 8.15 -5.90
CA ILE A 40 -5.54 7.55 -7.23
C ILE A 40 -6.22 8.41 -8.28
N CYS A 41 -5.42 8.94 -9.20
CA CYS A 41 -5.84 9.81 -10.30
C CYS A 41 -5.47 9.19 -11.65
N ALA A 42 -6.25 9.52 -12.68
CA ALA A 42 -5.94 9.13 -14.05
C ALA A 42 -4.59 9.69 -14.50
N GLY A 43 -3.80 8.87 -15.17
CA GLY A 43 -2.45 9.24 -15.64
C GLY A 43 -1.35 9.14 -14.58
N GLY A 44 -1.68 8.96 -13.29
CA GLY A 44 -0.70 8.74 -12.23
C GLY A 44 -0.05 7.36 -12.29
N ARG A 45 1.14 7.23 -11.71
CA ARG A 45 1.91 5.97 -11.61
C ARG A 45 1.98 5.52 -10.17
N TYR A 46 1.43 4.36 -9.86
CA TYR A 46 1.31 3.87 -8.49
C TYR A 46 2.08 2.59 -8.26
N LEU A 47 2.84 2.58 -7.18
CA LEU A 47 3.49 1.39 -6.66
C LEU A 47 2.47 0.60 -5.84
N VAL A 48 2.27 -0.68 -6.18
CA VAL A 48 1.19 -1.49 -5.61
C VAL A 48 1.74 -2.82 -5.11
N ILE A 49 1.28 -3.23 -3.93
CA ILE A 49 1.40 -4.60 -3.43
C ILE A 49 -0.01 -5.13 -3.28
N ASP A 50 -0.39 -6.11 -4.10
CA ASP A 50 -1.74 -6.69 -4.08
C ASP A 50 -1.69 -8.19 -4.35
N GLU A 51 -2.08 -8.97 -3.37
CA GLU A 51 -2.17 -10.43 -3.50
C GLU A 51 -3.48 -10.89 -4.15
N SER A 52 -4.47 -10.00 -4.24
CA SER A 52 -5.81 -10.32 -4.74
C SER A 52 -6.01 -10.02 -6.23
N GLY A 53 -5.28 -9.08 -6.79
CA GLY A 53 -5.48 -8.53 -8.13
C GLY A 53 -6.66 -7.57 -8.26
N LEU A 54 -7.50 -7.44 -7.22
CA LEU A 54 -8.69 -6.59 -7.26
C LEU A 54 -8.36 -5.10 -7.16
N LEU A 55 -7.38 -4.78 -6.32
CA LEU A 55 -6.90 -3.41 -6.20
C LEU A 55 -6.27 -2.93 -7.51
N ILE A 56 -5.51 -3.82 -8.18
CA ILE A 56 -4.96 -3.55 -9.50
C ILE A 56 -6.08 -3.21 -10.49
N ALA A 57 -7.15 -4.04 -10.55
CA ALA A 57 -8.29 -3.76 -11.41
C ALA A 57 -8.91 -2.39 -11.13
N ALA A 58 -9.10 -2.06 -9.87
CA ALA A 58 -9.71 -0.78 -9.47
C ALA A 58 -8.84 0.44 -9.78
N ILE A 59 -7.51 0.31 -9.75
CA ILE A 59 -6.57 1.38 -10.12
C ILE A 59 -6.57 1.58 -11.64
N LEU A 60 -6.48 0.49 -12.41
CA LEU A 60 -6.52 0.54 -13.87
C LEU A 60 -7.84 1.09 -14.41
N GLU A 61 -8.97 0.75 -13.77
CA GLU A 61 -10.29 1.29 -14.09
C GLU A 61 -10.34 2.83 -13.97
N ARG A 62 -9.55 3.41 -13.07
CA ARG A 62 -9.39 4.87 -12.94
C ARG A 62 -8.44 5.48 -13.98
N GLY A 63 -7.88 4.69 -14.88
CA GLY A 63 -6.95 5.16 -15.92
C GLY A 63 -5.56 5.49 -15.37
N ALA A 64 -5.17 4.92 -14.24
CA ALA A 64 -3.84 5.04 -13.66
C ALA A 64 -2.94 3.88 -14.09
N SER A 65 -1.62 4.03 -13.90
CA SER A 65 -0.64 2.99 -14.17
C SER A 65 -0.21 2.31 -12.90
N VAL A 66 0.04 1.01 -13.01
CA VAL A 66 0.38 0.14 -11.90
C VAL A 66 1.78 -0.45 -12.08
N PHE A 67 2.62 -0.28 -11.07
CA PHE A 67 3.82 -1.08 -10.87
C PHE A 67 3.58 -2.03 -9.71
N LEU A 68 3.42 -3.32 -10.02
CA LEU A 68 3.09 -4.34 -9.02
C LEU A 68 4.34 -5.00 -8.47
N LEU A 69 4.46 -5.04 -7.14
CA LEU A 69 5.40 -5.91 -6.44
C LEU A 69 4.68 -7.17 -5.97
N HIS A 70 5.26 -8.34 -6.24
CA HIS A 70 4.69 -9.64 -5.89
C HIS A 70 5.74 -10.61 -5.37
N GLU A 71 5.31 -11.65 -4.66
CA GLU A 71 6.19 -12.66 -4.05
C GLU A 71 6.60 -13.77 -5.02
N ASN A 72 5.64 -14.21 -5.84
CA ASN A 72 5.80 -15.38 -6.69
C ASN A 72 6.50 -15.02 -8.01
N GLN A 73 6.93 -16.01 -8.77
CA GLN A 73 7.50 -15.79 -10.09
C GLN A 73 6.54 -15.07 -11.03
N GLU A 74 5.22 -15.30 -10.86
CA GLU A 74 4.16 -14.63 -11.60
C GLU A 74 3.13 -14.03 -10.63
N PRO A 75 2.61 -12.84 -10.93
CA PRO A 75 1.59 -12.19 -10.10
C PRO A 75 0.26 -12.94 -10.22
N ASN A 76 -0.54 -12.90 -9.12
CA ASN A 76 -1.90 -13.44 -9.16
C ASN A 76 -2.85 -12.44 -9.82
N LEU A 77 -3.18 -12.67 -11.07
CA LEU A 77 -4.07 -11.83 -11.88
C LEU A 77 -5.39 -12.54 -12.23
N ASP A 78 -5.73 -13.63 -11.57
CA ASP A 78 -6.90 -14.46 -11.93
C ASP A 78 -8.22 -13.69 -11.87
N ILE A 79 -8.33 -12.73 -10.96
CA ILE A 79 -9.53 -11.91 -10.83
C ILE A 79 -9.76 -11.02 -12.06
N LEU A 80 -8.72 -10.66 -12.78
CA LEU A 80 -8.81 -9.80 -13.96
C LEU A 80 -9.53 -10.47 -15.14
N LYS A 81 -9.69 -11.80 -15.10
CA LYS A 81 -10.51 -12.56 -16.06
C LYS A 81 -11.98 -12.09 -16.04
N PHE A 82 -12.44 -11.52 -14.92
CA PHE A 82 -13.78 -10.96 -14.79
C PHE A 82 -13.92 -9.53 -15.33
N PHE A 83 -12.81 -8.90 -15.73
CA PHE A 83 -12.73 -7.55 -16.30
C PHE A 83 -12.18 -7.59 -17.72
N PRO A 84 -12.96 -8.07 -18.73
CA PRO A 84 -12.44 -8.27 -20.10
C PRO A 84 -11.89 -7.00 -20.73
N HIS A 85 -12.46 -5.84 -20.38
CA HIS A 85 -12.02 -4.53 -20.90
C HIS A 85 -10.64 -4.10 -20.40
N LEU A 86 -10.15 -4.67 -19.28
CA LEU A 86 -8.81 -4.40 -18.77
C LEU A 86 -7.74 -5.34 -19.32
N GLN A 87 -8.12 -6.43 -20.00
CA GLN A 87 -7.16 -7.45 -20.47
C GLN A 87 -6.11 -6.90 -21.43
N HIS A 88 -6.38 -5.83 -22.15
CA HIS A 88 -5.41 -5.20 -23.04
C HIS A 88 -4.20 -4.61 -22.30
N HIS A 89 -4.32 -4.25 -21.02
CA HIS A 89 -3.21 -3.74 -20.20
C HIS A 89 -2.19 -4.83 -19.85
N PHE A 90 -2.60 -6.10 -19.90
CA PHE A 90 -1.78 -7.27 -19.52
C PHE A 90 -1.20 -8.03 -20.71
N GLN A 91 -1.50 -7.62 -21.93
CA GLN A 91 -0.91 -8.21 -23.13
C GLN A 91 0.52 -7.67 -23.30
N THR A 92 1.43 -8.20 -22.47
CA THR A 92 2.85 -7.81 -22.40
C THR A 92 3.67 -8.20 -23.65
N ASP A 93 3.08 -8.84 -24.64
CA ASP A 93 3.79 -9.27 -25.85
C ASP A 93 4.18 -8.10 -26.77
N THR A 94 3.65 -6.92 -26.55
CA THR A 94 3.97 -5.72 -27.31
C THR A 94 4.40 -4.62 -26.35
N ILE A 95 5.71 -4.57 -26.04
CA ILE A 95 6.27 -3.30 -25.53
C ILE A 95 6.19 -2.33 -26.71
N PRO A 96 5.52 -1.20 -26.58
CA PRO A 96 5.56 -0.18 -27.60
C PRO A 96 7.03 0.27 -27.77
N GLU A 97 7.57 0.13 -28.95
CA GLU A 97 8.96 0.49 -29.28
C GLU A 97 9.19 2.01 -29.09
N ASP A 98 8.14 2.80 -29.12
CA ASP A 98 8.16 4.27 -29.15
C ASP A 98 8.03 4.99 -27.80
N GLY A 99 8.42 4.36 -26.68
CA GLY A 99 8.33 5.02 -25.37
C GLY A 99 6.91 5.25 -24.86
N ALA A 100 5.92 4.58 -25.45
CA ALA A 100 4.53 4.67 -25.02
C ALA A 100 4.39 4.21 -23.56
N HIS A 101 3.45 4.83 -22.88
CA HIS A 101 3.19 4.69 -21.46
C HIS A 101 2.82 3.25 -21.10
N ILE A 102 3.64 2.59 -20.28
CA ILE A 102 3.33 1.25 -19.77
C ILE A 102 2.31 1.43 -18.63
N THR A 103 1.11 0.91 -18.86
CA THR A 103 0.02 0.99 -17.86
C THR A 103 0.12 -0.07 -16.78
N PHE A 104 0.76 -1.19 -17.06
CA PHE A 104 0.98 -2.27 -16.10
C PHE A 104 2.36 -2.89 -16.26
N CYS A 105 3.08 -3.03 -15.15
CA CYS A 105 4.29 -3.85 -15.05
C CYS A 105 4.36 -4.49 -13.65
N SER A 106 5.09 -5.58 -13.55
CA SER A 106 5.26 -6.31 -12.30
C SER A 106 6.68 -6.76 -12.08
N MET A 107 7.09 -6.87 -10.81
CA MET A 107 8.40 -7.31 -10.38
C MET A 107 8.29 -8.16 -9.12
N ASP A 108 9.10 -9.21 -9.03
CA ASP A 108 9.26 -9.98 -7.81
C ASP A 108 10.00 -9.20 -6.71
N PHE A 109 9.61 -9.38 -5.44
CA PHE A 109 10.23 -8.74 -4.29
C PHE A 109 11.74 -8.97 -4.21
N LEU A 110 12.19 -10.21 -4.51
CA LEU A 110 13.62 -10.52 -4.46
C LEU A 110 14.40 -9.73 -5.52
N ALA A 111 13.84 -9.59 -6.71
CA ALA A 111 14.43 -8.80 -7.78
C ALA A 111 14.43 -7.30 -7.47
N ALA A 112 13.39 -6.81 -6.77
CA ALA A 112 13.26 -5.40 -6.40
C ALA A 112 14.23 -5.00 -5.28
N PHE A 113 14.40 -5.86 -4.26
CA PHE A 113 15.13 -5.50 -3.04
C PHE A 113 16.58 -5.99 -3.00
N HIS A 114 16.95 -6.93 -3.88
CA HIS A 114 18.32 -7.42 -4.02
C HIS A 114 18.90 -7.05 -5.39
N ALA A 115 19.70 -6.01 -5.42
CA ALA A 115 20.42 -5.60 -6.63
C ALA A 115 21.34 -6.75 -7.11
N GLY A 116 21.02 -7.37 -8.25
CA GLY A 116 21.88 -8.39 -8.84
C GLY A 116 21.19 -9.53 -9.59
N SER A 117 19.87 -9.61 -9.58
CA SER A 117 19.14 -10.70 -10.24
C SER A 117 18.78 -10.45 -11.70
N ILE A 118 19.51 -9.59 -12.41
CA ILE A 118 19.30 -9.44 -13.86
C ILE A 118 19.72 -10.73 -14.53
N THR A 119 18.77 -11.41 -15.14
CA THR A 119 18.99 -12.64 -15.91
C THR A 119 20.03 -12.39 -16.99
N LEU A 120 20.98 -13.32 -17.18
CA LEU A 120 21.99 -13.22 -18.23
C LEU A 120 21.34 -13.18 -19.61
N VAL A 121 21.93 -12.38 -20.51
CA VAL A 121 21.51 -12.31 -21.93
C VAL A 121 21.43 -13.72 -22.50
N PRO A 122 20.31 -14.16 -23.10
CA PRO A 122 20.18 -15.52 -23.63
C PRO A 122 21.19 -15.75 -24.77
N PRO A 123 21.87 -16.89 -24.81
CA PRO A 123 22.81 -17.20 -25.88
C PRO A 123 22.05 -17.39 -27.21
N LYS A 124 22.62 -16.88 -28.31
CA LYS A 124 22.02 -16.98 -29.69
C LYS A 124 21.72 -18.41 -30.14
N SER A 125 22.43 -19.40 -29.60
CA SER A 125 22.23 -20.82 -29.87
C SER A 125 21.04 -21.45 -29.15
N SER A 126 20.37 -20.69 -28.26
CA SER A 126 19.25 -21.22 -27.49
C SER A 126 18.00 -21.47 -28.35
N PRO A 127 17.35 -22.63 -28.25
CA PRO A 127 16.03 -22.82 -28.86
C PRO A 127 15.08 -21.76 -28.27
N MET A 128 14.24 -21.15 -29.10
CA MET A 128 13.35 -20.04 -28.76
C MET A 128 14.08 -18.74 -28.33
N TYR A 129 15.24 -18.47 -28.95
CA TYR A 129 16.06 -17.29 -28.66
C TYR A 129 15.25 -15.98 -28.68
N GLU A 130 14.43 -15.76 -29.71
CA GLU A 130 13.62 -14.54 -29.84
C GLU A 130 12.66 -14.34 -28.66
N ARG A 131 11.98 -15.41 -28.21
CA ARG A 131 11.08 -15.35 -27.06
C ARG A 131 11.86 -15.00 -25.78
N LYS A 132 13.00 -15.66 -25.55
CA LYS A 132 13.86 -15.38 -24.40
C LYS A 132 14.45 -13.97 -24.43
N LEU A 133 14.77 -13.47 -25.61
CA LEU A 133 15.28 -12.10 -25.77
C LEU A 133 14.20 -11.07 -25.46
N ARG A 134 12.94 -11.30 -25.88
CA ARG A 134 11.82 -10.43 -25.52
C ARG A 134 11.62 -10.38 -24.00
N THR A 135 11.59 -11.54 -23.34
CA THR A 135 11.47 -11.61 -21.88
C THR A 135 12.63 -10.89 -21.20
N TYR A 136 13.85 -11.06 -21.67
CA TYR A 136 15.03 -10.37 -21.15
C TYR A 136 14.89 -8.84 -21.28
N ASN A 137 14.52 -8.34 -22.46
CA ASN A 137 14.33 -6.91 -22.68
C ASN A 137 13.21 -6.33 -21.79
N LEU A 138 12.12 -7.10 -21.60
CA LEU A 138 11.06 -6.74 -20.64
C LEU A 138 11.62 -6.61 -19.23
N THR A 139 12.35 -7.61 -18.75
CA THR A 139 12.94 -7.60 -17.41
C THR A 139 13.87 -6.42 -17.22
N VAL A 140 14.75 -6.14 -18.19
CA VAL A 140 15.64 -4.96 -18.14
C VAL A 140 14.84 -3.67 -18.01
N ARG A 141 13.80 -3.50 -18.82
CA ARG A 141 12.96 -2.30 -18.78
C ARG A 141 12.19 -2.14 -17.47
N VAL A 142 11.68 -3.23 -16.91
CA VAL A 142 11.02 -3.21 -15.60
C VAL A 142 12.02 -2.79 -14.50
N HIS A 143 13.25 -3.29 -14.56
CA HIS A 143 14.31 -2.84 -13.65
C HIS A 143 14.68 -1.37 -13.83
N GLU A 144 14.71 -0.86 -15.05
CA GLU A 144 14.93 0.57 -15.31
C GLU A 144 13.82 1.41 -14.68
N ILE A 145 12.55 1.04 -14.86
CA ILE A 145 11.41 1.73 -14.25
C ILE A 145 11.51 1.72 -12.72
N TRP A 146 11.86 0.57 -12.15
CA TRP A 146 12.06 0.43 -10.70
C TRP A 146 13.19 1.31 -10.19
N ASN A 147 14.32 1.31 -10.87
CA ASN A 147 15.50 2.10 -10.47
C ASN A 147 15.25 3.60 -10.58
N ASN A 148 14.54 4.03 -11.62
CA ASN A 148 14.17 5.42 -11.81
C ASN A 148 13.16 5.90 -10.76
N GLY A 149 12.30 5.01 -10.24
CA GLY A 149 11.27 5.35 -9.28
C GLY A 149 10.29 6.40 -9.82
N GLY A 150 9.95 7.39 -9.00
CA GLY A 150 9.06 8.48 -9.38
C GLY A 150 7.60 8.05 -9.39
N PHE A 151 7.16 7.29 -8.38
CA PHE A 151 5.77 6.88 -8.23
C PHE A 151 4.98 7.91 -7.42
N ASP A 152 3.79 8.27 -7.92
CA ASP A 152 2.89 9.27 -7.33
C ASP A 152 2.20 8.80 -6.04
N GLY A 153 2.23 7.52 -5.76
CA GLY A 153 1.68 6.95 -4.52
C GLY A 153 2.00 5.47 -4.34
N PHE A 154 1.76 5.00 -3.12
CA PHE A 154 1.95 3.60 -2.74
C PHE A 154 0.70 3.03 -2.09
N ILE A 155 0.30 1.85 -2.53
CA ILE A 155 -0.83 1.11 -1.96
C ILE A 155 -0.38 -0.32 -1.65
N GLY A 156 -0.57 -0.73 -0.38
CA GLY A 156 -0.20 -2.07 0.07
C GLY A 156 -1.39 -2.85 0.64
N VAL A 157 -1.64 -4.03 0.08
CA VAL A 157 -2.55 -5.04 0.62
C VAL A 157 -1.80 -6.37 0.62
N SER A 158 -1.15 -6.68 1.74
CA SER A 158 -0.26 -7.82 1.84
C SER A 158 -0.42 -8.59 3.15
N SER A 159 -0.04 -9.88 3.13
CA SER A 159 0.13 -10.71 4.32
C SER A 159 1.43 -10.49 5.04
N TYR A 160 2.39 -9.85 4.37
CA TYR A 160 3.70 -9.56 4.93
C TYR A 160 3.66 -8.39 5.91
N ASP A 161 4.60 -8.40 6.83
CA ASP A 161 4.81 -7.27 7.72
C ASP A 161 5.21 -6.02 6.92
N PRO A 162 4.39 -4.96 6.94
CA PRO A 162 4.65 -3.76 6.17
C PRO A 162 5.92 -3.01 6.61
N THR A 163 6.43 -3.25 7.81
CA THR A 163 7.68 -2.64 8.28
C THR A 163 8.91 -3.12 7.51
N THR A 164 8.83 -4.29 6.86
CA THR A 164 9.92 -4.90 6.12
C THR A 164 10.09 -4.30 4.72
N PHE A 165 9.00 -4.03 4.00
CA PHE A 165 9.05 -3.55 2.62
C PHE A 165 8.91 -2.04 2.48
N LEU A 166 8.26 -1.37 3.45
CA LEU A 166 7.99 0.07 3.37
C LEU A 166 9.26 0.92 3.14
N PRO A 167 10.40 0.68 3.82
CA PRO A 167 11.61 1.48 3.58
C PRO A 167 12.07 1.46 2.12
N TYR A 168 12.05 0.30 1.47
CA TYR A 168 12.44 0.14 0.07
C TYR A 168 11.46 0.84 -0.89
N CYS A 169 10.16 0.74 -0.59
CA CYS A 169 9.12 1.40 -1.38
C CYS A 169 9.23 2.92 -1.26
N MET A 170 9.54 3.44 -0.08
CA MET A 170 9.66 4.87 0.18
C MET A 170 10.71 5.55 -0.71
N GLU A 171 11.83 4.90 -0.98
CA GLU A 171 12.88 5.43 -1.84
C GLU A 171 12.41 5.67 -3.28
N LYS A 172 11.39 4.93 -3.74
CA LYS A 172 10.89 4.94 -5.11
C LYS A 172 9.72 5.90 -5.34
N LEU A 173 9.14 6.44 -4.27
CA LEU A 173 8.02 7.38 -4.37
C LEU A 173 8.51 8.80 -4.69
N GLU A 174 7.65 9.60 -5.29
CA GLU A 174 7.84 11.05 -5.44
C GLU A 174 7.58 11.78 -4.13
N MET A 175 8.03 13.03 -4.04
CA MET A 175 7.66 13.91 -2.94
C MET A 175 6.16 14.20 -2.98
N CYS A 176 5.54 14.29 -1.81
CA CYS A 176 4.09 14.41 -1.63
C CYS A 176 3.28 13.19 -2.10
N ALA A 177 3.93 12.05 -2.39
CA ALA A 177 3.24 10.81 -2.70
C ALA A 177 2.41 10.33 -1.52
N ASN A 178 1.18 9.92 -1.78
CA ASN A 178 0.31 9.37 -0.75
C ASN A 178 0.55 7.87 -0.56
N ILE A 179 0.47 7.45 0.69
CA ILE A 179 0.71 6.06 1.11
C ILE A 179 -0.57 5.55 1.78
N ALA A 180 -1.05 4.40 1.36
CA ALA A 180 -2.17 3.71 1.97
C ALA A 180 -1.86 2.22 2.12
N ILE A 181 -1.85 1.70 3.34
CA ILE A 181 -1.54 0.30 3.65
C ILE A 181 -2.67 -0.30 4.44
N TYR A 182 -3.16 -1.44 3.98
CA TYR A 182 -4.27 -2.17 4.59
C TYR A 182 -3.80 -3.44 5.27
N SER A 183 -4.41 -3.74 6.41
CA SER A 183 -4.36 -5.05 7.05
C SER A 183 -5.71 -5.42 7.64
N PRO A 184 -6.12 -6.70 7.59
CA PRO A 184 -7.33 -7.16 8.28
C PRO A 184 -7.18 -7.09 9.81
N PHE A 185 -5.95 -7.01 10.32
CA PHE A 185 -5.63 -6.95 11.74
C PHE A 185 -5.10 -5.57 12.13
N ARG A 186 -5.40 -5.17 13.37
CA ARG A 186 -4.98 -3.88 13.91
C ARG A 186 -3.49 -3.84 14.24
N GLU A 187 -2.97 -4.93 14.75
CA GLU A 187 -1.63 -5.01 15.31
C GLU A 187 -0.54 -4.62 14.30
N PRO A 188 -0.50 -5.17 13.07
CA PRO A 188 0.51 -4.79 12.08
C PRO A 188 0.44 -3.30 11.70
N ILE A 189 -0.75 -2.71 11.70
CA ILE A 189 -0.94 -1.30 11.37
C ILE A 189 -0.44 -0.39 12.50
N VAL A 190 -0.68 -0.76 13.76
CA VAL A 190 -0.16 -0.03 14.91
C VAL A 190 1.36 -0.17 15.00
N GLU A 191 1.90 -1.36 14.75
CA GLU A 191 3.35 -1.58 14.69
C GLU A 191 4.01 -0.75 13.59
N LEU A 192 3.37 -0.70 12.41
CA LEU A 192 3.82 0.15 11.31
C LEU A 192 3.83 1.63 11.68
N GLN A 193 2.75 2.14 12.31
CA GLN A 193 2.71 3.53 12.77
C GLN A 193 3.82 3.82 13.78
N ASN A 194 4.02 2.94 14.74
CA ASN A 194 5.10 3.06 15.72
C ASN A 194 6.49 3.00 15.06
N PHE A 195 6.67 2.13 14.07
CA PHE A 195 7.91 2.04 13.28
C PHE A 195 8.22 3.36 12.58
N ILE A 196 7.24 3.94 11.89
CA ILE A 196 7.37 5.24 11.20
C ILE A 196 7.75 6.34 12.20
N LEU A 197 7.08 6.39 13.36
CA LEU A 197 7.28 7.47 14.34
C LEU A 197 8.57 7.33 15.17
N THR A 198 9.06 6.11 15.38
CA THR A 198 10.16 5.85 16.31
C THR A 198 11.45 5.36 15.67
N LYS A 199 11.34 4.50 14.64
CA LYS A 199 12.49 3.86 14.01
C LYS A 199 12.93 4.50 12.70
N MET A 200 12.09 5.36 12.11
CA MET A 200 12.47 6.19 10.96
C MET A 200 12.85 7.60 11.47
N PRO A 201 14.15 7.86 11.73
CA PRO A 201 14.59 9.09 12.41
C PRO A 201 14.31 10.35 11.58
N SER A 202 14.38 10.25 10.28
CA SER A 202 14.11 11.33 9.33
C SER A 202 12.62 11.67 9.18
N ARG A 203 11.73 10.84 9.74
CA ARG A 203 10.26 11.01 9.67
C ARG A 203 9.75 11.32 8.27
N PRO A 204 10.03 10.44 7.30
CA PRO A 204 9.73 10.71 5.88
C PRO A 204 8.24 10.64 5.55
N ILE A 205 7.38 10.34 6.53
CA ILE A 205 5.92 10.26 6.38
C ILE A 205 5.25 11.25 7.32
N LEU A 206 4.55 12.20 6.73
CA LEU A 206 3.75 13.19 7.44
C LEU A 206 2.39 12.58 7.84
N ALA A 207 1.98 12.87 9.07
CA ALA A 207 0.67 12.54 9.62
C ALA A 207 0.23 11.08 9.37
N PRO A 208 1.01 10.06 9.81
CA PRO A 208 0.58 8.67 9.69
C PRO A 208 -0.65 8.43 10.56
N THR A 209 -1.82 8.32 9.92
CA THR A 209 -3.12 8.14 10.58
C THR A 209 -3.64 6.74 10.37
N ILE A 210 -4.28 6.19 11.39
CA ILE A 210 -4.94 4.88 11.34
C ILE A 210 -6.44 5.08 11.18
N HIS A 211 -7.03 4.40 10.21
CA HIS A 211 -8.45 4.38 9.94
C HIS A 211 -8.99 2.98 10.15
N GLU A 212 -10.05 2.84 10.94
CA GLU A 212 -10.84 1.62 11.02
C GLU A 212 -11.95 1.68 9.98
N ILE A 213 -12.14 0.59 9.24
CA ILE A 213 -13.24 0.48 8.29
C ILE A 213 -14.24 -0.51 8.87
N ARG A 214 -15.47 -0.04 9.00
CA ARG A 214 -16.57 -0.87 9.45
C ARG A 214 -17.80 -0.56 8.63
N ALA A 215 -18.24 -1.52 7.83
CA ALA A 215 -19.46 -1.41 7.05
C ALA A 215 -20.43 -2.52 7.44
N GLU A 216 -21.61 -2.15 7.92
CA GLU A 216 -22.68 -3.07 8.30
C GLU A 216 -23.87 -2.91 7.36
N LYS A 217 -24.36 -4.02 6.83
CA LYS A 217 -25.57 -4.03 6.01
C LYS A 217 -26.79 -4.12 6.91
N TRP A 218 -27.78 -3.30 6.65
CA TRP A 218 -29.04 -3.29 7.37
C TRP A 218 -30.19 -3.68 6.45
N ASN A 219 -31.02 -4.62 6.89
CA ASN A 219 -32.26 -4.97 6.22
C ASN A 219 -33.35 -4.01 6.67
N THR A 220 -33.87 -3.22 5.73
CA THR A 220 -34.93 -2.24 5.98
C THR A 220 -36.25 -2.73 5.36
N LEU A 221 -37.03 -3.45 6.13
CA LEU A 221 -38.39 -3.81 5.78
C LEU A 221 -39.38 -2.84 6.48
N LYS A 222 -40.53 -2.57 5.87
CA LYS A 222 -41.55 -1.70 6.47
C LYS A 222 -41.94 -2.20 7.87
N GLY A 223 -41.62 -1.40 8.90
CA GLY A 223 -41.85 -1.74 10.31
C GLY A 223 -40.77 -2.61 10.95
N ARG A 224 -39.69 -2.96 10.24
CA ARG A 224 -38.54 -3.69 10.77
C ARG A 224 -37.22 -3.16 10.21
N VAL A 225 -36.36 -2.65 11.07
CA VAL A 225 -34.99 -2.31 10.77
C VAL A 225 -34.09 -3.18 11.63
N ARG A 226 -33.25 -4.01 11.00
CA ARG A 226 -32.33 -4.90 11.71
C ARG A 226 -31.03 -5.08 10.92
N PRO A 227 -29.88 -5.27 11.61
CA PRO A 227 -28.64 -5.62 10.91
C PRO A 227 -28.79 -6.94 10.17
N ASP A 228 -28.08 -7.08 9.06
CA ASP A 228 -27.99 -8.34 8.33
C ASP A 228 -27.11 -9.30 9.12
N MET A 229 -27.73 -10.36 9.70
CA MET A 229 -27.05 -11.33 10.55
C MET A 229 -26.02 -12.20 9.80
N ILE A 230 -26.04 -12.17 8.47
CA ILE A 230 -25.16 -12.98 7.61
C ILE A 230 -23.96 -12.14 7.13
N SER A 231 -24.02 -10.81 7.27
CA SER A 231 -22.91 -9.97 6.86
C SER A 231 -21.73 -10.11 7.82
N ARG A 232 -20.54 -10.32 7.27
CA ARG A 232 -19.29 -10.19 8.03
C ARG A 232 -19.05 -8.71 8.28
N GLY A 233 -19.24 -8.25 9.49
CA GLY A 233 -19.13 -6.84 9.89
C GLY A 233 -17.68 -6.34 10.02
N GLY A 234 -16.75 -6.84 9.24
CA GLY A 234 -15.34 -6.46 9.31
C GLY A 234 -14.88 -5.73 8.04
N GLY A 235 -14.12 -4.66 8.16
CA GLY A 235 -13.50 -3.95 7.05
C GLY A 235 -11.99 -3.84 7.17
N GLY A 236 -11.42 -4.14 8.34
CA GLY A 236 -9.99 -4.06 8.62
C GLY A 236 -9.50 -2.65 8.95
N TRP A 237 -8.18 -2.47 8.88
CA TRP A 237 -7.47 -1.28 9.34
C TRP A 237 -6.59 -0.73 8.23
N LEU A 238 -6.54 0.58 8.11
CA LEU A 238 -5.74 1.31 7.14
C LEU A 238 -4.78 2.25 7.83
N LEU A 239 -3.54 2.30 7.35
CA LEU A 239 -2.64 3.40 7.65
C LEU A 239 -2.54 4.28 6.40
N ALA A 240 -2.74 5.57 6.58
CA ALA A 240 -2.55 6.56 5.53
C ALA A 240 -1.55 7.62 5.97
N GLY A 241 -0.76 8.14 5.03
CA GLY A 241 0.20 9.20 5.25
C GLY A 241 0.71 9.76 3.93
N THR A 242 1.51 10.82 4.00
CA THR A 242 2.08 11.46 2.80
C THR A 242 3.59 11.49 2.94
N ARG A 243 4.31 11.11 1.87
CA ARG A 243 5.75 11.24 1.82
C ARG A 243 6.15 12.71 1.86
N VAL A 244 7.12 13.02 2.71
CA VAL A 244 7.73 14.36 2.79
C VAL A 244 9.24 14.22 2.70
N GLU A 245 9.89 15.34 2.48
CA GLU A 245 11.34 15.40 2.55
C GLU A 245 11.83 14.98 3.94
N GLU A 246 12.88 14.20 3.96
CA GLU A 246 13.47 13.74 5.22
C GLU A 246 14.02 14.93 6.00
N SER A 247 13.58 15.09 7.24
CA SER A 247 14.10 16.14 8.11
C SER A 247 15.48 15.73 8.66
N ASP A 248 16.40 16.67 8.75
CA ASP A 248 17.68 16.43 9.39
C ASP A 248 17.46 15.96 10.84
N PRO A 249 18.03 14.80 11.26
CA PRO A 249 17.89 14.30 12.62
C PRO A 249 18.30 15.32 13.70
N THR A 250 19.29 16.15 13.41
CA THR A 250 19.78 17.19 14.32
C THR A 250 18.73 18.29 14.56
N GLU A 251 17.94 18.64 13.57
CA GLU A 251 16.86 19.62 13.68
C GLU A 251 15.69 19.09 14.51
N ASN A 252 15.37 17.82 14.35
CA ASN A 252 14.34 17.15 15.16
C ASN A 252 14.71 17.06 16.63
N ASP A 253 15.96 16.72 16.95
CA ASP A 253 16.45 16.65 18.31
C ASP A 253 16.43 18.03 19.00
N PHE A 254 16.78 19.07 18.26
CA PHE A 254 16.70 20.44 18.72
C PHE A 254 15.24 20.88 19.03
N ASN A 255 14.30 20.52 18.16
CA ASN A 255 12.89 20.79 18.35
C ASN A 255 12.29 20.03 19.53
N ILE A 256 12.68 18.78 19.75
CA ILE A 256 12.25 17.98 20.90
C ILE A 256 12.79 18.56 22.21
N GLN A 257 14.05 18.98 22.25
CA GLN A 257 14.65 19.61 23.41
C GLN A 257 13.97 20.95 23.74
N ASN A 258 13.66 21.76 22.75
CA ASN A 258 12.96 23.01 22.92
C ASN A 258 11.52 22.82 23.43
N ARG A 259 10.80 21.78 22.95
CA ARG A 259 9.48 21.40 23.48
C ARG A 259 9.55 20.93 24.93
N LYS A 260 10.57 20.16 25.30
CA LYS A 260 10.80 19.74 26.69
C LYS A 260 11.10 20.93 27.59
N LYS A 261 11.97 21.85 27.15
CA LYS A 261 12.27 23.09 27.90
C LYS A 261 11.03 23.96 28.13
N ARG A 262 10.17 24.15 27.11
CA ARG A 262 8.91 24.91 27.22
C ARG A 262 7.94 24.27 28.20
N LYS A 263 7.78 22.95 28.20
CA LYS A 263 6.94 22.23 29.17
C LYS A 263 7.45 22.34 30.58
N VAL A 264 8.77 22.30 30.81
CA VAL A 264 9.36 22.47 32.15
C VAL A 264 9.16 23.88 32.63
N GLN A 265 9.26 24.90 31.79
CA GLN A 265 9.01 26.30 32.15
C GLN A 265 7.52 26.54 32.48
N GLN A 266 6.59 25.97 31.72
CA GLN A 266 5.15 26.08 32.02
C GLN A 266 4.79 25.42 33.37
N ASN A 267 5.28 24.20 33.61
CA ASN A 267 5.04 23.52 34.89
C ASN A 267 5.74 24.23 36.09
N GLY A 268 6.86 24.92 35.83
CA GLY A 268 7.55 25.71 36.83
C GLY A 268 6.77 26.97 37.25
N SER A 269 6.18 27.68 36.27
CA SER A 269 5.35 28.87 36.55
C SER A 269 4.04 28.50 37.26
N GLU A 270 3.39 27.40 36.89
CA GLU A 270 2.19 26.90 37.58
C GLU A 270 2.46 26.51 39.06
N MET A 271 3.67 26.00 39.36
CA MET A 271 4.07 25.69 40.73
C MET A 271 4.43 26.94 41.58
N GLU A 272 4.89 28.02 40.98
CA GLU A 272 5.14 29.28 41.67
C GLU A 272 3.84 30.03 41.96
N ASP A 273 2.89 30.04 41.05
CA ASP A 273 1.58 30.66 41.24
C ASP A 273 0.77 29.95 42.34
N VAL A 274 0.84 28.63 42.46
CA VAL A 274 0.20 27.87 43.56
C VAL A 274 0.84 28.13 44.93
N LYS A 275 2.15 28.45 44.97
CA LYS A 275 2.81 28.80 46.23
C LYS A 275 2.51 30.22 46.72
N THR A 276 2.28 31.14 45.79
CA THR A 276 1.89 32.53 46.14
C THR A 276 0.46 32.61 46.66
N ASP A 277 -0.46 31.84 46.11
CA ASP A 277 -1.85 31.80 46.59
C ASP A 277 -1.99 31.14 48.01
N SER A 278 -1.15 30.14 48.30
CA SER A 278 -1.16 29.51 49.64
C SER A 278 -0.49 30.33 50.73
N ALA A 279 0.27 31.39 50.39
CA ALA A 279 0.90 32.29 51.39
C ALA A 279 -0.01 33.47 51.75
N ILE A 280 -1.08 33.73 51.02
CA ILE A 280 -2.02 34.83 51.28
C ILE A 280 -3.18 34.40 52.22
N GLU A 281 -3.39 33.11 52.42
CA GLU A 281 -4.45 32.59 53.30
C GLU A 281 -4.02 32.39 54.78
N THR A 282 -2.82 32.83 55.20
CA THR A 282 -2.28 32.61 56.55
C THR A 282 -1.87 33.92 57.30
N GLU A 283 -2.47 35.08 56.95
CA GLU A 283 -2.37 36.28 57.83
C GLU A 283 -3.74 36.75 58.40
#